data_4e3435d65dd1c36af260ebc9ad9ab0d5
#
_entry.id   4e3435d65dd1c36af260ebc9ad9ab0d5
#
_cell.length_a   1.000
_cell.length_b   1.000
_cell.length_c   1.000
_cell.angle_alpha   90.00
_cell.angle_beta   90.00
_cell.angle_gamma   90.00
#
_symmetry.space_group_name_H-M   'P 1'
#
loop_
_entity.id
_entity.type
_entity.pdbx_description
1 polymer ?
#
loop_
_entity_poly.entity_id
_entity_poly.type
_entity_poly.pdbx_seq_one_letter_code
_entity_poly.pdbx_strand_id
1 'polypeptide(L)'
;MRRKLIRKTIFAILLDLAAAGVLLCGFAFFHHVLQVPGDTAGVIEIPRPSASAAPLPTSGAPVEQTQTERTYQSGAISISLNTVQTGSGSSALTYHIADLFISDIEALQTAFADGTYGRNYTESVLEQDLANDAILAISGDSYGMSEGGSVIRNGILYRYEETASDICVLYYDGTMETLSPGEYTQESLIESGAYQVWTFGPGLLDKEGRALRSFNTDPYLIQKHPRAAIGYYEPGHYVFVLVDGRQEASQGLTLRGLAELFEALGCTAAYNLDGGKSAVMTFNDEICSEPYTVPREVTDIIYIKEV
;
A
#
# COMPACT_ATOMS: atom_id res chain seq x y z
N MET A 1 2.49 -56.27 34.82
CA MET A 1 3.44 -55.82 33.78
C MET A 1 2.77 -54.95 32.74
N ARG A 2 1.70 -55.35 32.09
CA ARG A 2 0.97 -54.62 31.01
C ARG A 2 0.51 -53.22 31.40
N ARG A 3 -0.06 -52.99 32.60
CA ARG A 3 -0.51 -51.65 33.05
C ARG A 3 0.63 -50.63 33.28
N LYS A 4 1.83 -51.09 33.69
CA LYS A 4 3.00 -50.19 33.83
C LYS A 4 3.55 -49.77 32.45
N LEU A 5 3.50 -50.67 31.46
CA LEU A 5 3.92 -50.38 30.09
C LEU A 5 2.99 -49.37 29.45
N ILE A 6 1.67 -49.56 29.56
CA ILE A 6 0.65 -48.63 29.04
C ILE A 6 0.83 -47.22 29.64
N ARG A 7 1.05 -47.12 30.97
CA ARG A 7 1.28 -45.81 31.62
C ARG A 7 2.55 -45.11 31.12
N LYS A 8 3.64 -45.89 30.88
CA LYS A 8 4.88 -45.31 30.30
C LYS A 8 4.67 -44.82 28.86
N THR A 9 3.93 -45.60 28.07
CA THR A 9 3.62 -45.20 26.68
C THR A 9 2.73 -43.93 26.64
N ILE A 10 1.68 -43.89 27.51
CA ILE A 10 0.83 -42.69 27.59
C ILE A 10 1.65 -41.48 28.05
N PHE A 11 2.52 -41.64 29.03
CA PHE A 11 3.38 -40.56 29.51
C PHE A 11 4.36 -40.08 28.42
N ALA A 12 4.95 -41.00 27.67
CA ALA A 12 5.80 -40.62 26.52
C ALA A 12 5.03 -39.87 25.45
N ILE A 13 3.82 -40.32 25.07
CA ILE A 13 2.97 -39.61 24.10
C ILE A 13 2.60 -38.21 24.60
N LEU A 14 2.26 -38.07 25.88
CA LEU A 14 1.94 -36.75 26.45
C LEU A 14 3.16 -35.84 26.48
N LEU A 15 4.35 -36.37 26.72
CA LEU A 15 5.60 -35.61 26.66
C LEU A 15 5.91 -35.14 25.22
N ASP A 16 5.73 -36.04 24.22
CA ASP A 16 5.94 -35.72 22.81
C ASP A 16 4.93 -34.64 22.34
N LEU A 17 3.66 -34.75 22.75
CA LEU A 17 2.65 -33.72 22.44
C LEU A 17 2.96 -32.37 23.09
N ALA A 18 3.46 -32.39 24.34
CA ALA A 18 3.88 -31.18 25.02
C ALA A 18 5.10 -30.53 24.31
N ALA A 19 6.10 -31.36 23.94
CA ALA A 19 7.26 -30.90 23.21
C ALA A 19 6.88 -30.32 21.84
N ALA A 20 6.00 -30.99 21.08
CA ALA A 20 5.47 -30.50 19.83
C ALA A 20 4.70 -29.17 20.02
N GLY A 21 3.89 -29.05 21.07
CA GLY A 21 3.20 -27.81 21.43
C GLY A 21 4.16 -26.66 21.70
N VAL A 22 5.22 -26.89 22.49
CA VAL A 22 6.25 -25.86 22.75
C VAL A 22 6.97 -25.45 21.47
N LEU A 23 7.33 -26.40 20.59
CA LEU A 23 7.98 -26.11 19.31
C LEU A 23 7.06 -25.30 18.39
N LEU A 24 5.77 -25.65 18.31
CA LEU A 24 4.79 -24.90 17.52
C LEU A 24 4.56 -23.49 18.07
N CYS A 25 4.45 -23.33 19.38
CA CYS A 25 4.34 -22.02 20.02
C CYS A 25 5.61 -21.19 19.81
N GLY A 26 6.78 -21.79 19.95
CA GLY A 26 8.06 -21.14 19.65
C GLY A 26 8.13 -20.69 18.19
N PHE A 27 7.81 -21.57 17.26
CA PHE A 27 7.76 -21.24 15.83
C PHE A 27 6.78 -20.09 15.54
N ALA A 28 5.56 -20.18 16.07
CA ALA A 28 4.55 -19.14 15.89
C ALA A 28 5.01 -17.80 16.46
N PHE A 29 5.64 -17.79 17.64
CA PHE A 29 6.18 -16.59 18.25
C PHE A 29 7.28 -15.96 17.38
N PHE A 30 8.29 -16.75 16.97
CA PHE A 30 9.38 -16.24 16.14
C PHE A 30 8.93 -15.83 14.75
N HIS A 31 7.90 -16.46 14.20
CA HIS A 31 7.46 -16.19 12.83
C HIS A 31 6.43 -15.05 12.72
N HIS A 32 5.55 -14.91 13.74
CA HIS A 32 4.39 -14.01 13.65
C HIS A 32 4.35 -12.91 14.71
N VAL A 33 5.18 -12.98 15.75
CA VAL A 33 5.13 -12.02 16.87
C VAL A 33 6.43 -11.26 17.04
N LEU A 34 7.57 -11.97 16.92
CA LEU A 34 8.86 -11.32 17.12
C LEU A 34 9.14 -10.32 15.99
N GLN A 35 9.25 -9.05 16.35
CA GLN A 35 9.73 -8.01 15.45
C GLN A 35 11.20 -8.25 15.10
N VAL A 36 11.52 -8.24 13.82
CA VAL A 36 12.86 -8.47 13.31
C VAL A 36 13.22 -7.30 12.40
N PRO A 37 14.11 -6.40 12.83
CA PRO A 37 14.63 -5.35 11.95
C PRO A 37 15.21 -5.97 10.68
N GLY A 38 14.92 -5.35 9.54
CA GLY A 38 15.53 -5.71 8.27
C GLY A 38 17.03 -5.38 8.26
N ASP A 39 17.78 -6.08 7.44
CA ASP A 39 19.18 -5.71 7.20
C ASP A 39 19.21 -4.41 6.38
N THR A 40 19.78 -3.37 6.96
CA THR A 40 19.99 -2.07 6.31
C THR A 40 21.44 -1.82 5.94
N ALA A 41 22.34 -2.78 6.16
CA ALA A 41 23.77 -2.62 5.82
C ALA A 41 24.03 -2.56 4.32
N GLY A 42 23.11 -3.07 3.51
CA GLY A 42 23.20 -3.11 2.04
C GLY A 42 22.21 -2.19 1.32
N VAL A 43 21.54 -1.26 2.02
CA VAL A 43 20.62 -0.33 1.36
C VAL A 43 21.36 0.58 0.38
N ILE A 44 20.71 0.86 -0.76
CA ILE A 44 21.27 1.70 -1.81
C ILE A 44 20.43 2.96 -1.91
N GLU A 45 21.06 4.12 -1.69
CA GLU A 45 20.44 5.40 -1.99
C GLU A 45 20.43 5.61 -3.50
N ILE A 46 19.28 5.84 -4.07
CA ILE A 46 19.08 6.06 -5.50
C ILE A 46 19.27 7.54 -5.78
N PRO A 47 20.26 7.95 -6.59
CA PRO A 47 20.50 9.34 -6.86
C PRO A 47 19.31 9.99 -7.56
N ARG A 48 18.89 11.17 -7.09
CA ARG A 48 17.93 12.00 -7.81
C ARG A 48 18.58 12.46 -9.12
N PRO A 49 18.01 12.15 -10.31
CA PRO A 49 18.55 12.58 -11.58
C PRO A 49 18.61 14.11 -11.68
N SER A 50 19.72 14.65 -12.19
CA SER A 50 19.90 16.10 -12.30
C SER A 50 18.86 16.81 -13.19
N ALA A 51 18.20 16.08 -14.08
CA ALA A 51 17.11 16.58 -14.93
C ALA A 51 15.76 16.70 -14.20
N SER A 52 15.61 16.07 -13.04
CA SER A 52 14.38 16.06 -12.24
C SER A 52 14.18 17.33 -11.39
N ALA A 53 15.00 18.37 -11.58
CA ALA A 53 14.96 19.57 -10.75
C ALA A 53 13.88 20.60 -11.19
N ALA A 54 13.11 20.34 -12.24
CA ALA A 54 11.98 21.20 -12.58
C ALA A 54 10.80 20.91 -11.63
N PRO A 55 10.21 21.93 -10.99
CA PRO A 55 9.00 21.75 -10.21
C PRO A 55 7.92 21.06 -11.04
N LEU A 56 7.20 20.12 -10.44
CA LEU A 56 6.04 19.50 -11.09
C LEU A 56 4.97 20.55 -11.34
N PRO A 57 4.15 20.43 -12.40
CA PRO A 57 3.10 21.41 -12.68
C PRO A 57 2.12 21.47 -11.50
N THR A 58 1.90 22.65 -10.95
CA THR A 58 0.84 22.90 -9.97
C THR A 58 -0.34 23.56 -10.64
N SER A 59 -1.55 23.17 -10.29
CA SER A 59 -2.73 23.88 -10.73
C SER A 59 -2.94 25.15 -9.88
N GLY A 60 -2.36 26.30 -10.24
CA GLY A 60 -2.76 27.56 -9.66
C GLY A 60 -1.65 28.52 -9.22
N ALA A 61 -2.07 29.77 -8.96
CA ALA A 61 -1.24 30.81 -8.39
C ALA A 61 -0.86 30.49 -6.93
N PRO A 62 0.17 31.14 -6.34
CA PRO A 62 0.50 31.00 -4.93
C PRO A 62 -0.75 31.28 -4.08
N VAL A 63 -1.21 30.28 -3.35
CA VAL A 63 -2.41 30.36 -2.51
C VAL A 63 -1.96 30.31 -1.06
N GLU A 64 -2.58 31.13 -0.21
CA GLU A 64 -2.47 30.96 1.24
C GLU A 64 -2.92 29.54 1.62
N GLN A 65 -2.22 28.89 2.53
CA GLN A 65 -2.58 27.55 3.01
C GLN A 65 -4.01 27.57 3.57
N THR A 66 -4.85 26.69 3.04
CA THR A 66 -6.20 26.45 3.56
C THR A 66 -6.43 24.97 3.79
N GLN A 67 -7.15 24.65 4.85
CA GLN A 67 -7.50 23.28 5.22
C GLN A 67 -8.96 23.23 5.64
N THR A 68 -9.70 22.26 5.12
CA THR A 68 -11.10 21.99 5.45
C THR A 68 -11.29 20.48 5.60
N GLU A 69 -12.48 20.04 6.01
CA GLU A 69 -12.79 18.60 6.10
C GLU A 69 -12.64 17.85 4.77
N ARG A 70 -12.68 18.54 3.64
CA ARG A 70 -12.70 17.96 2.29
C ARG A 70 -11.59 18.48 1.38
N THR A 71 -10.87 19.52 1.77
CA THR A 71 -9.82 20.12 0.93
C THR A 71 -8.62 20.53 1.77
N TYR A 72 -7.45 20.41 1.17
CA TYR A 72 -6.22 21.03 1.64
C TYR A 72 -5.58 21.79 0.49
N GLN A 73 -5.08 22.99 0.76
CA GLN A 73 -4.45 23.84 -0.24
C GLN A 73 -3.28 24.60 0.35
N SER A 74 -2.13 24.50 -0.31
CA SER A 74 -0.93 25.29 -0.02
C SER A 74 -0.29 25.75 -1.34
N GLY A 75 0.88 26.38 -1.26
CA GLY A 75 1.65 26.74 -2.45
C GLY A 75 2.21 25.52 -3.21
N ALA A 76 2.36 24.39 -2.54
CA ALA A 76 3.00 23.18 -3.07
C ALA A 76 2.05 22.00 -3.27
N ILE A 77 0.95 21.95 -2.51
CA ILE A 77 0.04 20.80 -2.44
C ILE A 77 -1.41 21.26 -2.59
N SER A 78 -2.18 20.53 -3.40
CA SER A 78 -3.63 20.66 -3.46
C SER A 78 -4.27 19.28 -3.35
N ILE A 79 -5.17 19.09 -2.39
CA ILE A 79 -5.91 17.84 -2.17
C ILE A 79 -7.39 18.14 -2.19
N SER A 80 -8.16 17.35 -2.93
CA SER A 80 -9.62 17.38 -2.91
C SER A 80 -10.14 15.98 -2.63
N LEU A 81 -10.78 15.81 -1.47
CA LEU A 81 -11.36 14.53 -1.04
C LEU A 81 -12.85 14.50 -1.33
N ASN A 82 -13.30 13.55 -2.11
CA ASN A 82 -14.69 13.32 -2.49
C ASN A 82 -15.15 11.91 -2.08
N THR A 83 -16.33 11.81 -1.46
CA THR A 83 -16.98 10.55 -1.18
C THR A 83 -18.14 10.34 -2.15
N VAL A 84 -18.14 9.21 -2.82
CA VAL A 84 -19.19 8.83 -3.78
C VAL A 84 -19.95 7.63 -3.24
N GLN A 85 -21.28 7.75 -3.22
CA GLN A 85 -22.19 6.66 -2.88
C GLN A 85 -23.08 6.35 -4.08
N THR A 86 -23.19 5.09 -4.47
CA THR A 86 -23.97 4.68 -5.62
C THR A 86 -24.55 3.27 -5.42
N GLY A 87 -25.53 2.93 -6.21
CA GLY A 87 -26.21 1.63 -6.14
C GLY A 87 -27.04 1.44 -4.88
N SER A 88 -27.54 0.24 -4.68
CA SER A 88 -28.30 -0.15 -3.49
C SER A 88 -28.29 -1.68 -3.32
N GLY A 89 -28.50 -2.18 -2.10
CA GLY A 89 -28.52 -3.61 -1.79
C GLY A 89 -27.21 -4.30 -2.23
N SER A 90 -27.28 -5.32 -3.06
CA SER A 90 -26.10 -6.06 -3.54
C SER A 90 -25.19 -5.27 -4.49
N SER A 91 -25.62 -4.09 -4.95
CA SER A 91 -24.83 -3.16 -5.76
C SER A 91 -24.43 -1.87 -5.01
N ALA A 92 -24.76 -1.76 -3.71
CA ALA A 92 -24.36 -0.64 -2.91
C ALA A 92 -22.83 -0.49 -2.91
N LEU A 93 -22.34 0.73 -3.12
CA LEU A 93 -20.94 1.03 -3.25
C LEU A 93 -20.66 2.43 -2.70
N THR A 94 -19.71 2.50 -1.78
CA THR A 94 -19.13 3.75 -1.27
C THR A 94 -17.64 3.72 -1.54
N TYR A 95 -17.11 4.81 -2.10
CA TYR A 95 -15.68 4.98 -2.29
C TYR A 95 -15.27 6.44 -2.13
N HIS A 96 -14.01 6.62 -1.76
CA HIS A 96 -13.39 7.90 -1.48
C HIS A 96 -12.31 8.14 -2.52
N ILE A 97 -12.32 9.33 -3.12
CA ILE A 97 -11.35 9.78 -4.12
C ILE A 97 -10.63 10.98 -3.54
N ALA A 98 -9.35 10.86 -3.31
CA ALA A 98 -8.48 11.98 -2.99
C ALA A 98 -7.68 12.35 -4.25
N ASP A 99 -8.06 13.43 -4.90
CA ASP A 99 -7.38 14.00 -6.06
C ASP A 99 -6.23 14.89 -5.58
N LEU A 100 -5.01 14.66 -6.10
CA LEU A 100 -3.76 15.15 -5.53
C LEU A 100 -2.94 15.90 -6.57
N PHE A 101 -2.62 17.16 -6.29
CA PHE A 101 -1.59 17.91 -7.03
C PHE A 101 -0.44 18.24 -6.09
N ILE A 102 0.77 17.91 -6.49
CA ILE A 102 2.01 18.19 -5.74
C ILE A 102 3.05 18.82 -6.68
N SER A 103 3.78 19.82 -6.19
CA SER A 103 4.83 20.50 -6.95
C SER A 103 6.22 19.88 -6.77
N ASP A 104 6.39 19.05 -5.75
CA ASP A 104 7.60 18.27 -5.51
C ASP A 104 7.22 16.82 -5.20
N ILE A 105 7.89 15.88 -5.84
CA ILE A 105 7.64 14.45 -5.64
C ILE A 105 7.92 14.01 -4.19
N GLU A 106 8.80 14.70 -3.49
CA GLU A 106 9.12 14.42 -2.09
C GLU A 106 7.96 14.71 -1.13
N ALA A 107 6.89 15.39 -1.59
CA ALA A 107 5.64 15.50 -0.84
C ALA A 107 4.86 14.17 -0.78
N LEU A 108 5.06 13.23 -1.72
CA LEU A 108 4.50 11.89 -1.72
C LEU A 108 5.53 10.90 -1.16
N GLN A 109 5.31 10.46 0.05
CA GLN A 109 6.24 9.60 0.79
C GLN A 109 5.62 8.26 1.18
N THR A 110 6.46 7.34 1.62
CA THR A 110 6.06 6.09 2.28
C THR A 110 6.75 6.01 3.63
N ALA A 111 6.01 5.67 4.68
CA ALA A 111 6.56 5.41 6.02
C ALA A 111 6.37 3.94 6.39
N PHE A 112 7.37 3.39 7.07
CA PHE A 112 7.27 2.08 7.71
C PHE A 112 6.65 2.22 9.10
N ALA A 113 5.90 1.20 9.52
CA ALA A 113 5.43 1.09 10.90
C ALA A 113 6.61 1.15 11.89
N ASP A 114 6.42 1.84 13.03
CA ASP A 114 7.49 2.14 14.01
C ASP A 114 8.72 2.82 13.38
N GLY A 115 8.59 3.44 12.21
CA GLY A 115 9.71 4.02 11.46
C GLY A 115 10.79 3.00 11.06
N THR A 116 10.47 1.69 11.08
CA THR A 116 11.46 0.62 10.97
C THR A 116 11.17 -0.33 9.80
N TYR A 117 12.11 -0.42 8.86
CA TYR A 117 12.10 -1.49 7.88
C TYR A 117 12.34 -2.84 8.58
N GLY A 118 11.47 -3.82 8.33
CA GLY A 118 11.62 -5.14 8.94
C GLY A 118 10.37 -6.00 8.85
N ARG A 119 10.39 -7.14 9.56
CA ARG A 119 9.30 -8.09 9.64
C ARG A 119 8.55 -7.95 10.96
N ASN A 120 7.22 -8.06 10.91
CA ASN A 120 6.31 -7.98 12.07
C ASN A 120 6.25 -6.59 12.74
N TYR A 121 6.74 -5.53 12.08
CA TYR A 121 6.44 -4.16 12.46
C TYR A 121 5.10 -3.79 11.83
N THR A 122 4.11 -3.47 12.65
CA THR A 122 2.77 -3.07 12.21
C THR A 122 2.22 -2.00 13.14
N GLU A 123 1.55 -1.00 12.56
CA GLU A 123 0.80 0.05 13.26
C GLU A 123 -0.48 0.36 12.48
N SER A 124 -1.44 1.02 13.12
CA SER A 124 -2.60 1.52 12.38
C SER A 124 -2.20 2.60 11.38
N VAL A 125 -2.97 2.76 10.31
CA VAL A 125 -2.75 3.85 9.33
C VAL A 125 -2.79 5.21 10.02
N LEU A 126 -3.70 5.41 10.98
CA LEU A 126 -3.84 6.66 11.71
C LEU A 126 -2.64 6.96 12.63
N GLU A 127 -2.08 5.95 13.32
CA GLU A 127 -0.88 6.16 14.13
C GLU A 127 0.32 6.55 13.26
N GLN A 128 0.51 5.87 12.11
CA GLN A 128 1.56 6.23 11.17
C GLN A 128 1.32 7.61 10.53
N ASP A 129 0.08 7.97 10.21
CA ASP A 129 -0.33 9.30 9.73
C ASP A 129 0.12 10.40 10.70
N LEU A 130 -0.29 10.29 11.98
CA LEU A 130 0.06 11.23 13.04
C LEU A 130 1.57 11.28 13.31
N ALA A 131 2.26 10.15 13.26
CA ALA A 131 3.70 10.08 13.50
C ALA A 131 4.54 10.74 12.39
N ASN A 132 3.98 10.92 11.20
CA ASN A 132 4.66 11.49 10.03
C ASN A 132 4.16 12.88 9.63
N ASP A 133 3.27 13.49 10.43
CA ASP A 133 2.63 14.78 10.12
C ASP A 133 1.97 14.75 8.72
N ALA A 134 1.27 13.66 8.40
CA ALA A 134 0.65 13.48 7.10
C ALA A 134 -0.64 14.32 6.97
N ILE A 135 -0.88 14.88 5.80
CA ILE A 135 -2.15 15.56 5.46
C ILE A 135 -3.18 14.54 4.98
N LEU A 136 -2.70 13.51 4.30
CA LEU A 136 -3.47 12.42 3.74
C LEU A 136 -2.61 11.16 3.79
N ALA A 137 -3.17 10.04 4.23
CA ALA A 137 -2.51 8.75 4.12
C ALA A 137 -3.46 7.64 3.69
N ILE A 138 -2.90 6.59 3.09
CA ILE A 138 -3.60 5.36 2.69
C ILE A 138 -2.71 4.16 3.01
N SER A 139 -3.31 3.00 3.29
CA SER A 139 -2.57 1.75 3.48
C SER A 139 -1.63 1.45 2.31
N GLY A 140 -0.42 1.00 2.60
CA GLY A 140 0.62 0.72 1.63
C GLY A 140 0.52 -0.64 0.94
N ASP A 141 1.66 -1.32 0.74
CA ASP A 141 1.73 -2.55 -0.03
C ASP A 141 1.97 -3.82 0.80
N SER A 142 1.97 -3.72 2.13
CA SER A 142 2.20 -4.86 3.03
C SER A 142 3.53 -5.59 2.79
N TYR A 143 4.58 -4.89 2.43
CA TYR A 143 5.91 -5.44 2.08
C TYR A 143 6.45 -6.44 3.11
N GLY A 144 6.11 -6.24 4.38
CA GLY A 144 6.56 -7.08 5.50
C GLY A 144 5.87 -8.44 5.60
N MET A 145 4.81 -8.68 4.83
CA MET A 145 4.08 -9.94 4.77
C MET A 145 4.62 -10.90 3.71
N SER A 146 5.55 -10.46 2.86
CA SER A 146 6.18 -11.23 1.80
C SER A 146 7.70 -11.09 1.87
N GLU A 147 8.42 -12.17 1.58
CA GLU A 147 9.88 -12.15 1.44
C GLU A 147 10.31 -11.76 0.01
N GLY A 148 9.40 -11.82 -0.97
CA GLY A 148 9.66 -11.45 -2.36
C GLY A 148 9.29 -10.00 -2.68
N GLY A 149 9.74 -9.54 -3.85
CA GLY A 149 9.45 -8.23 -4.40
C GLY A 149 10.43 -7.13 -3.99
N SER A 150 10.36 -6.04 -4.72
CA SER A 150 11.23 -4.88 -4.51
C SER A 150 10.60 -3.91 -3.50
N VAL A 151 11.43 -3.37 -2.62
CA VAL A 151 11.06 -2.35 -1.65
C VAL A 151 11.99 -1.15 -1.83
N ILE A 152 11.49 -0.13 -2.53
CA ILE A 152 12.13 1.18 -2.61
C ILE A 152 11.20 2.16 -1.93
N ARG A 153 11.71 2.91 -0.94
CA ARG A 153 10.95 3.92 -0.20
C ARG A 153 11.76 5.20 -0.13
N ASN A 154 11.16 6.29 -0.62
CA ASN A 154 11.76 7.63 -0.59
C ASN A 154 13.18 7.67 -1.20
N GLY A 155 13.38 6.94 -2.31
CA GLY A 155 14.67 6.85 -3.00
C GLY A 155 15.70 5.90 -2.37
N ILE A 156 15.32 5.10 -1.38
CA ILE A 156 16.19 4.12 -0.75
C ILE A 156 15.73 2.70 -1.12
N LEU A 157 16.59 1.93 -1.73
CA LEU A 157 16.39 0.52 -2.03
C LEU A 157 16.73 -0.32 -0.79
N TYR A 158 15.73 -0.89 -0.15
CA TYR A 158 15.84 -1.78 1.02
C TYR A 158 15.91 -3.25 0.64
N ARG A 159 15.21 -3.66 -0.42
CA ARG A 159 15.16 -5.04 -0.88
C ARG A 159 14.93 -5.09 -2.39
N TYR A 160 15.62 -5.99 -3.05
CA TYR A 160 15.32 -6.43 -4.39
C TYR A 160 15.31 -7.96 -4.42
N GLU A 161 14.14 -8.52 -4.64
CA GLU A 161 13.92 -9.94 -4.84
C GLU A 161 13.00 -10.14 -6.04
N GLU A 162 13.28 -11.13 -6.85
CA GLU A 162 12.39 -11.46 -7.95
C GLU A 162 10.99 -11.83 -7.44
N THR A 163 9.98 -11.40 -8.17
CA THR A 163 8.58 -11.69 -7.84
C THR A 163 7.80 -12.04 -9.11
N ALA A 164 6.75 -12.86 -8.94
CA ALA A 164 5.79 -13.12 -9.99
C ALA A 164 4.68 -12.06 -10.08
N SER A 165 4.68 -11.07 -9.17
CA SER A 165 3.68 -9.99 -9.13
C SER A 165 4.13 -8.78 -9.96
N ASP A 166 3.16 -8.03 -10.48
CA ASP A 166 3.44 -6.72 -11.05
C ASP A 166 3.95 -5.79 -9.93
N ILE A 167 4.76 -4.80 -10.29
CA ILE A 167 5.18 -3.72 -9.40
C ILE A 167 4.65 -2.37 -9.89
N CYS A 168 4.50 -1.43 -8.97
CA CYS A 168 4.26 -0.02 -9.28
C CYS A 168 5.53 0.76 -8.97
N VAL A 169 5.99 1.55 -9.92
CA VAL A 169 7.18 2.39 -9.79
C VAL A 169 6.76 3.85 -9.95
N LEU A 170 7.12 4.66 -8.96
CA LEU A 170 7.06 6.11 -9.01
C LEU A 170 8.50 6.64 -9.07
N TYR A 171 8.78 7.48 -10.07
CA TYR A 171 10.12 8.00 -10.32
C TYR A 171 10.30 9.41 -9.74
N TYR A 172 11.56 9.84 -9.58
CA TYR A 172 11.88 11.19 -9.13
C TYR A 172 11.38 12.31 -10.05
N ASP A 173 11.15 12.02 -11.33
CA ASP A 173 10.56 12.98 -12.28
C ASP A 173 9.03 13.09 -12.18
N GLY A 174 8.43 12.33 -11.25
CA GLY A 174 7.00 12.31 -11.02
C GLY A 174 6.22 11.38 -11.93
N THR A 175 6.85 10.69 -12.88
CA THR A 175 6.17 9.66 -13.68
C THR A 175 5.90 8.42 -12.86
N MET A 176 4.78 7.74 -13.14
CA MET A 176 4.41 6.48 -12.49
C MET A 176 3.98 5.46 -13.54
N GLU A 177 4.45 4.23 -13.39
CA GLU A 177 4.05 3.13 -14.25
C GLU A 177 3.90 1.81 -13.47
N THR A 178 3.26 0.85 -14.11
CA THR A 178 3.19 -0.54 -13.63
C THR A 178 4.00 -1.43 -14.55
N LEU A 179 4.87 -2.27 -13.96
CA LEU A 179 5.76 -3.17 -14.66
C LEU A 179 5.43 -4.61 -14.29
N SER A 180 5.40 -5.48 -15.30
CA SER A 180 5.22 -6.91 -15.11
C SER A 180 6.56 -7.61 -14.86
N PRO A 181 6.55 -8.83 -14.29
CA PRO A 181 7.76 -9.61 -14.09
C PRO A 181 8.59 -9.74 -15.37
N GLY A 182 9.88 -9.43 -15.27
CA GLY A 182 10.82 -9.44 -16.39
C GLY A 182 10.92 -8.15 -17.20
N GLU A 183 10.08 -7.13 -16.91
CA GLU A 183 10.21 -5.80 -17.53
C GLU A 183 11.20 -4.90 -16.77
N TYR A 184 11.73 -5.32 -15.64
CA TYR A 184 12.64 -4.54 -14.78
C TYR A 184 13.75 -5.41 -14.17
N THR A 185 14.84 -4.76 -13.80
CA THR A 185 15.95 -5.31 -13.00
C THR A 185 16.28 -4.33 -11.88
N GLN A 186 17.08 -4.75 -10.90
CA GLN A 186 17.58 -3.85 -9.87
C GLN A 186 18.31 -2.65 -10.48
N GLU A 187 19.20 -2.92 -11.44
CA GLU A 187 19.99 -1.91 -12.14
C GLU A 187 19.07 -0.91 -12.86
N SER A 188 18.07 -1.42 -13.60
CA SER A 188 17.13 -0.54 -14.33
C SER A 188 16.32 0.35 -13.39
N LEU A 189 15.90 -0.13 -12.22
CA LEU A 189 15.19 0.69 -11.22
C LEU A 189 16.09 1.78 -10.64
N ILE A 190 17.38 1.47 -10.39
CA ILE A 190 18.35 2.46 -9.89
C ILE A 190 18.66 3.50 -10.98
N GLU A 191 18.97 3.05 -12.19
CA GLU A 191 19.36 3.93 -13.31
C GLU A 191 18.22 4.85 -13.78
N SER A 192 16.96 4.38 -13.70
CA SER A 192 15.80 5.18 -14.04
C SER A 192 15.38 6.17 -12.94
N GLY A 193 15.99 6.12 -11.75
CA GLY A 193 15.66 7.01 -10.64
C GLY A 193 14.33 6.66 -9.97
N ALA A 194 14.11 5.37 -9.69
CA ALA A 194 12.93 4.93 -8.94
C ALA A 194 12.94 5.56 -7.54
N TYR A 195 11.87 6.28 -7.20
CA TYR A 195 11.68 6.95 -5.92
C TYR A 195 10.88 6.07 -4.95
N GLN A 196 9.79 5.44 -5.45
CA GLN A 196 9.00 4.47 -4.71
C GLN A 196 8.80 3.23 -5.58
N VAL A 197 8.80 2.04 -4.96
CA VAL A 197 8.36 0.79 -5.61
C VAL A 197 7.49 0.00 -4.65
N TRP A 198 6.27 -0.31 -5.08
CA TRP A 198 5.31 -1.12 -4.34
C TRP A 198 5.07 -2.45 -5.06
N THR A 199 4.97 -3.54 -4.30
CA THR A 199 4.87 -4.92 -4.83
C THR A 199 3.67 -5.69 -4.25
N PHE A 200 2.52 -5.06 -4.10
CA PHE A 200 1.28 -5.76 -3.73
C PHE A 200 0.53 -6.25 -4.96
N GLY A 201 0.13 -5.34 -5.81
CA GLY A 201 -0.48 -5.58 -7.10
C GLY A 201 -1.95 -6.02 -7.10
N PRO A 202 -2.42 -6.25 -8.28
CA PRO A 202 -1.76 -6.06 -9.58
C PRO A 202 -1.87 -4.64 -10.12
N GLY A 203 -1.22 -4.40 -11.27
CA GLY A 203 -1.55 -3.27 -12.14
C GLY A 203 -3.01 -3.34 -12.60
N LEU A 204 -3.65 -2.19 -12.80
CA LEU A 204 -5.06 -2.10 -13.12
C LEU A 204 -5.35 -1.64 -14.56
N LEU A 205 -4.45 -0.88 -15.16
CA LEU A 205 -4.59 -0.33 -16.51
C LEU A 205 -3.49 -0.85 -17.43
N ASP A 206 -3.79 -0.91 -18.73
CA ASP A 206 -2.79 -1.14 -19.77
C ASP A 206 -2.02 0.16 -20.10
N LYS A 207 -1.04 0.07 -21.00
CA LYS A 207 -0.18 1.21 -21.41
C LYS A 207 -0.95 2.33 -22.12
N GLU A 208 -2.17 2.08 -22.55
CA GLU A 208 -3.09 3.07 -23.14
C GLU A 208 -4.12 3.62 -22.15
N GLY A 209 -3.98 3.28 -20.85
CA GLY A 209 -4.87 3.74 -19.79
C GLY A 209 -6.23 3.02 -19.75
N ARG A 210 -6.38 1.87 -20.43
CA ARG A 210 -7.62 1.10 -20.46
C ARG A 210 -7.65 0.03 -19.36
N ALA A 211 -8.81 -0.21 -18.80
CA ALA A 211 -9.00 -1.20 -17.74
C ALA A 211 -8.61 -2.62 -18.19
N LEU A 212 -7.72 -3.24 -17.43
CA LEU A 212 -7.36 -4.64 -17.61
C LEU A 212 -8.56 -5.56 -17.32
N ARG A 213 -8.64 -6.68 -18.04
CA ARG A 213 -9.70 -7.69 -17.89
C ARG A 213 -9.21 -8.97 -17.19
N SER A 214 -7.91 -9.18 -17.15
CA SER A 214 -7.27 -10.27 -16.43
C SER A 214 -6.10 -9.72 -15.62
N PHE A 215 -5.84 -10.31 -14.49
CA PHE A 215 -4.89 -9.80 -13.50
C PHE A 215 -3.94 -10.91 -13.07
N ASN A 216 -2.66 -10.57 -12.97
CA ASN A 216 -1.63 -11.46 -12.46
C ASN A 216 -1.66 -11.45 -10.92
N THR A 217 -2.60 -12.20 -10.35
CA THR A 217 -2.81 -12.23 -8.89
C THR A 217 -3.58 -13.47 -8.44
N ASP A 218 -3.65 -13.68 -7.13
CA ASP A 218 -4.44 -14.75 -6.54
C ASP A 218 -5.94 -14.59 -6.87
N PRO A 219 -6.67 -15.67 -7.25
CA PRO A 219 -8.10 -15.63 -7.53
C PRO A 219 -8.97 -15.04 -6.41
N TYR A 220 -8.52 -15.11 -5.15
CA TYR A 220 -9.22 -14.48 -4.03
C TYR A 220 -9.24 -12.96 -4.19
N LEU A 221 -8.13 -12.33 -4.61
CA LEU A 221 -8.04 -10.88 -4.79
C LEU A 221 -8.93 -10.35 -5.92
N ILE A 222 -9.34 -11.18 -6.88
CA ILE A 222 -10.23 -10.76 -7.97
C ILE A 222 -11.64 -10.43 -7.48
N GLN A 223 -12.08 -11.04 -6.37
CA GLN A 223 -13.42 -10.90 -5.81
C GLN A 223 -13.71 -9.49 -5.26
N LYS A 224 -14.99 -9.26 -4.84
CA LYS A 224 -15.36 -8.00 -4.17
C LYS A 224 -14.71 -7.88 -2.80
N HIS A 225 -13.94 -6.82 -2.61
CA HIS A 225 -13.28 -6.47 -1.36
C HIS A 225 -13.31 -4.96 -1.13
N PRO A 226 -13.11 -4.49 0.12
CA PRO A 226 -12.58 -3.14 0.36
C PRO A 226 -11.25 -3.00 -0.39
N ARG A 227 -10.98 -1.82 -0.99
CA ARG A 227 -9.80 -1.58 -1.81
C ARG A 227 -9.06 -0.32 -1.39
N ALA A 228 -7.74 -0.38 -1.49
CA ALA A 228 -6.87 0.77 -1.50
C ALA A 228 -6.09 0.75 -2.82
N ALA A 229 -5.94 1.89 -3.46
CA ALA A 229 -5.26 1.95 -4.75
C ALA A 229 -4.73 3.37 -5.01
N ILE A 230 -3.67 3.44 -5.82
CA ILE A 230 -3.09 4.68 -6.33
C ILE A 230 -3.27 4.75 -7.85
N GLY A 231 -3.61 5.92 -8.37
CA GLY A 231 -3.67 6.22 -9.78
C GLY A 231 -2.82 7.42 -10.16
N TYR A 232 -2.51 7.53 -11.43
CA TYR A 232 -1.62 8.52 -11.99
C TYR A 232 -2.21 9.08 -13.29
N TYR A 233 -2.17 10.40 -13.43
CA TYR A 233 -2.57 11.12 -14.64
C TYR A 233 -1.35 11.60 -15.43
N GLU A 234 -0.53 12.40 -14.78
CA GLU A 234 0.69 13.01 -15.29
C GLU A 234 1.61 13.40 -14.12
N PRO A 235 2.89 13.75 -14.33
CA PRO A 235 3.78 14.16 -13.26
C PRO A 235 3.18 15.27 -12.40
N GLY A 236 3.14 15.04 -11.07
CA GLY A 236 2.53 15.95 -10.10
C GLY A 236 1.04 15.78 -9.89
N HIS A 237 0.34 14.97 -10.68
CA HIS A 237 -1.10 14.72 -10.54
C HIS A 237 -1.38 13.23 -10.33
N TYR A 238 -1.85 12.90 -9.12
CA TYR A 238 -2.14 11.53 -8.68
C TYR A 238 -3.54 11.46 -8.06
N VAL A 239 -3.99 10.25 -7.80
CA VAL A 239 -5.24 10.02 -7.06
C VAL A 239 -5.11 8.82 -6.13
N PHE A 240 -5.54 8.96 -4.89
CA PHE A 240 -5.78 7.81 -4.03
C PHE A 240 -7.26 7.46 -4.06
N VAL A 241 -7.54 6.17 -4.21
CA VAL A 241 -8.91 5.64 -4.15
C VAL A 241 -8.99 4.61 -3.06
N LEU A 242 -9.92 4.83 -2.14
CA LEU A 242 -10.29 3.84 -1.15
C LEU A 242 -11.74 3.44 -1.36
N VAL A 243 -12.00 2.15 -1.40
CA VAL A 243 -13.35 1.57 -1.56
C VAL A 243 -13.73 0.85 -0.28
N ASP A 244 -14.80 1.30 0.36
CA ASP A 244 -15.42 0.58 1.46
C ASP A 244 -16.00 -0.74 0.97
N GLY A 245 -16.16 -1.72 1.87
CA GLY A 245 -16.74 -2.99 1.43
C GLY A 245 -17.07 -3.93 2.57
N ARG A 246 -17.67 -5.08 2.23
CA ARG A 246 -18.13 -6.12 3.18
C ARG A 246 -19.14 -5.59 4.19
N GLN A 247 -19.94 -4.60 3.81
CA GLN A 247 -20.97 -3.97 4.64
C GLN A 247 -22.18 -3.57 3.80
N GLU A 248 -23.30 -3.27 4.45
CA GLU A 248 -24.56 -2.96 3.77
C GLU A 248 -24.45 -1.73 2.86
N ALA A 249 -23.77 -0.70 3.33
CA ALA A 249 -23.56 0.55 2.60
C ALA A 249 -22.56 0.41 1.43
N SER A 250 -21.72 -0.62 1.44
CA SER A 250 -20.75 -0.89 0.37
C SER A 250 -20.38 -2.36 0.31
N GLN A 251 -20.56 -2.97 -0.85
CA GLN A 251 -20.19 -4.36 -1.09
C GLN A 251 -18.70 -4.53 -1.45
N GLY A 252 -18.02 -3.43 -1.73
CA GLY A 252 -16.66 -3.42 -2.28
C GLY A 252 -16.63 -3.63 -3.79
N LEU A 253 -15.42 -3.56 -4.36
CA LEU A 253 -15.19 -3.76 -5.79
C LEU A 253 -14.36 -5.00 -6.08
N THR A 254 -14.67 -5.64 -7.23
CA THR A 254 -13.74 -6.58 -7.88
C THR A 254 -12.54 -5.80 -8.42
N LEU A 255 -11.42 -6.48 -8.72
CA LEU A 255 -10.29 -5.82 -9.39
C LEU A 255 -10.70 -5.21 -10.73
N ARG A 256 -11.56 -5.90 -11.48
CA ARG A 256 -12.08 -5.36 -12.74
C ARG A 256 -12.90 -4.08 -12.52
N GLY A 257 -13.79 -4.05 -11.53
CA GLY A 257 -14.56 -2.84 -11.20
C GLY A 257 -13.66 -1.69 -10.74
N LEU A 258 -12.56 -2.00 -10.01
CA LEU A 258 -11.57 -1.01 -9.62
C LEU A 258 -10.81 -0.47 -10.85
N ALA A 259 -10.39 -1.34 -11.77
CA ALA A 259 -9.73 -0.94 -13.02
C ALA A 259 -10.66 -0.05 -13.89
N GLU A 260 -11.94 -0.45 -14.03
CA GLU A 260 -12.94 0.35 -14.76
C GLU A 260 -13.17 1.73 -14.10
N LEU A 261 -13.05 1.83 -12.76
CA LEU A 261 -13.12 3.11 -12.05
C LEU A 261 -11.94 4.02 -12.41
N PHE A 262 -10.70 3.50 -12.42
CA PHE A 262 -9.52 4.29 -12.80
C PHE A 262 -9.51 4.70 -14.28
N GLU A 263 -9.97 3.83 -15.17
CA GLU A 263 -10.20 4.19 -16.59
C GLU A 263 -11.22 5.34 -16.72
N ALA A 264 -12.34 5.26 -15.97
CA ALA A 264 -13.37 6.31 -15.97
C ALA A 264 -12.87 7.63 -15.36
N LEU A 265 -11.93 7.60 -14.41
CA LEU A 265 -11.23 8.76 -13.86
C LEU A 265 -10.25 9.37 -14.88
N GLY A 266 -9.86 8.65 -15.92
CA GLY A 266 -8.90 9.10 -16.94
C GLY A 266 -7.44 8.91 -16.54
N CYS A 267 -7.15 8.04 -15.58
CA CYS A 267 -5.78 7.71 -15.21
C CYS A 267 -5.03 7.02 -16.35
N THR A 268 -3.73 7.27 -16.46
CA THR A 268 -2.84 6.61 -17.42
C THR A 268 -2.14 5.39 -16.82
N ALA A 269 -1.98 5.34 -15.49
CA ALA A 269 -1.55 4.17 -14.76
C ALA A 269 -2.34 4.06 -13.44
N ALA A 270 -2.54 2.84 -12.94
CA ALA A 270 -3.18 2.61 -11.65
C ALA A 270 -2.75 1.26 -11.06
N TYR A 271 -2.65 1.20 -9.73
CA TYR A 271 -2.13 0.05 -9.01
C TYR A 271 -2.92 -0.24 -7.74
N ASN A 272 -3.24 -1.53 -7.51
CA ASN A 272 -3.96 -1.97 -6.33
C ASN A 272 -2.98 -2.16 -5.16
N LEU A 273 -3.35 -1.66 -3.99
CA LEU A 273 -2.60 -1.72 -2.73
C LEU A 273 -3.28 -2.68 -1.73
N ASP A 274 -2.76 -2.80 -0.49
CA ASP A 274 -3.35 -3.67 0.52
C ASP A 274 -4.72 -3.17 0.96
N GLY A 275 -5.70 -3.98 0.64
CA GLY A 275 -7.12 -3.74 0.89
C GLY A 275 -7.69 -4.59 2.03
N GLY A 276 -8.98 -4.91 1.93
CA GLY A 276 -9.65 -5.75 2.92
C GLY A 276 -9.73 -5.09 4.29
N LYS A 277 -9.18 -5.72 5.33
CA LYS A 277 -9.11 -5.13 6.69
C LYS A 277 -8.08 -4.00 6.82
N SER A 278 -7.13 -3.93 5.88
CA SER A 278 -6.10 -2.89 5.86
C SER A 278 -6.56 -1.62 5.16
N ALA A 279 -7.67 -1.68 4.40
CA ALA A 279 -8.18 -0.54 3.64
C ALA A 279 -8.62 0.59 4.58
N VAL A 280 -7.76 1.57 4.78
CA VAL A 280 -7.98 2.78 5.57
C VAL A 280 -7.38 3.96 4.83
N MET A 281 -8.10 5.08 4.84
CA MET A 281 -7.62 6.38 4.40
C MET A 281 -7.84 7.39 5.51
N THR A 282 -6.83 8.20 5.78
CA THR A 282 -6.89 9.33 6.73
C THR A 282 -6.80 10.64 5.98
N PHE A 283 -7.37 11.68 6.53
CA PHE A 283 -7.27 13.05 6.03
C PHE A 283 -7.43 14.02 7.19
N ASN A 284 -6.49 14.95 7.37
CA ASN A 284 -6.48 15.90 8.48
C ASN A 284 -6.56 15.19 9.84
N ASP A 285 -5.67 14.25 10.09
CA ASP A 285 -5.55 13.50 11.35
C ASP A 285 -6.77 12.63 11.72
N GLU A 286 -7.69 12.39 10.77
CA GLU A 286 -8.91 11.61 11.00
C GLU A 286 -9.09 10.53 9.93
N ILE A 287 -9.68 9.38 10.30
CA ILE A 287 -10.08 8.36 9.34
C ILE A 287 -11.26 8.89 8.53
N CYS A 288 -11.10 9.02 7.22
CA CYS A 288 -12.13 9.53 6.31
C CYS A 288 -12.86 8.42 5.52
N SER A 289 -12.48 7.16 5.68
CA SER A 289 -13.15 5.96 5.17
C SER A 289 -14.01 5.29 6.23
N GLU A 290 -14.85 4.33 5.83
CA GLU A 290 -15.71 3.57 6.75
C GLU A 290 -15.29 2.09 6.80
N PRO A 291 -14.29 1.70 7.62
CA PRO A 291 -13.90 0.30 7.77
C PRO A 291 -15.04 -0.56 8.32
N TYR A 292 -15.33 -1.71 7.71
CA TYR A 292 -16.40 -2.63 8.14
C TYR A 292 -16.15 -3.34 9.49
N THR A 293 -14.95 -3.24 10.02
CA THR A 293 -14.52 -3.80 11.31
C THR A 293 -13.31 -3.02 11.81
N VAL A 294 -12.81 -3.33 13.01
CA VAL A 294 -11.53 -2.80 13.48
C VAL A 294 -10.47 -3.08 12.40
N PRO A 295 -9.83 -2.04 11.87
CA PRO A 295 -8.79 -2.18 10.86
C PRO A 295 -7.65 -3.09 11.33
N ARG A 296 -7.02 -3.76 10.40
CA ARG A 296 -5.75 -4.44 10.66
C ARG A 296 -4.63 -3.40 10.61
N GLU A 297 -3.70 -3.47 11.53
CA GLU A 297 -2.44 -2.75 11.44
C GLU A 297 -1.71 -3.11 10.15
N VAL A 298 -0.97 -2.16 9.59
CA VAL A 298 -0.26 -2.27 8.31
C VAL A 298 1.24 -2.06 8.50
N THR A 299 2.03 -2.57 7.57
CA THR A 299 3.50 -2.49 7.64
C THR A 299 4.02 -1.15 7.15
N ASP A 300 3.25 -0.45 6.33
CA ASP A 300 3.59 0.84 5.74
C ASP A 300 2.35 1.61 5.28
N ILE A 301 2.51 2.90 5.09
CA ILE A 301 1.53 3.82 4.50
C ILE A 301 2.15 4.58 3.34
N ILE A 302 1.31 4.98 2.38
CA ILE A 302 1.63 6.03 1.41
C ILE A 302 0.95 7.30 1.88
N TYR A 303 1.69 8.40 1.94
CA TYR A 303 1.16 9.64 2.51
C TYR A 303 1.67 10.89 1.82
N ILE A 304 0.96 11.98 2.02
CA ILE A 304 1.27 13.32 1.52
C ILE A 304 1.54 14.23 2.70
N LYS A 305 2.64 14.99 2.62
CA LYS A 305 2.97 16.05 3.59
C LYS A 305 3.66 17.25 2.95
N GLU A 306 3.73 18.36 3.65
CA GLU A 306 4.59 19.50 3.28
C GLU A 306 6.09 19.14 3.36
N VAL A 307 6.88 19.68 2.43
CA VAL A 307 8.33 19.50 2.32
C VAL A 307 9.07 20.83 2.32
#